data_bfa2e19830c9c778a22f9bf4b74df37b
#
_entry.id   bfa2e19830c9c778a22f9bf4b74df37b
#
_cell.length_a   1.000
_cell.length_b   1.000
_cell.length_c   1.000
_cell.angle_alpha   90.00
_cell.angle_beta   90.00
_cell.angle_gamma   90.00
#
_symmetry.space_group_name_H-M   'P 1'
#
loop_
_entity.id
_entity.type
_entity.pdbx_description
1 polymer ?
#
loop_
_entity_poly.entity_id
_entity_poly.type
_entity_poly.pdbx_seq_one_letter_code
_entity_poly.pdbx_strand_id
1 'polypeptide(L)'
;MKSKIILVGAGTHANSCIDVIELEKKFSIYGLIDKIKPISKATARYKYLGNDTKLKAIRKHVDKAIVSIGFIYDFTARNKVFNKIVKLKFKIPKIVSPISYISNNSTIGPGSIIFHNVIINSNVHIGTNCIINTNALIEHDVTIGNNSHISTGTIINGCVTIGVNTFIGSGSIICDNVKIGNNC
;
A
#
# COMPACT_ATOMS: atom_id res chain seq x y z
N MET A 1 -18.29 7.81 14.59
CA MET A 1 -16.88 8.28 14.60
C MET A 1 -16.06 7.46 13.63
N LYS A 2 -15.13 8.09 12.87
CA LYS A 2 -14.20 7.36 11.99
C LYS A 2 -13.26 6.46 12.80
N SER A 3 -12.97 5.28 12.28
CA SER A 3 -12.05 4.34 12.92
C SER A 3 -10.62 4.87 12.89
N LYS A 4 -9.90 4.80 14.02
CA LYS A 4 -8.52 5.29 14.12
C LYS A 4 -7.55 4.32 13.42
N ILE A 5 -6.55 4.87 12.73
CA ILE A 5 -5.46 4.13 12.08
C ILE A 5 -4.12 4.81 12.36
N ILE A 6 -3.06 4.02 12.51
CA ILE A 6 -1.69 4.53 12.53
C ILE A 6 -0.99 4.23 11.20
N LEU A 7 -0.09 5.13 10.79
CA LEU A 7 0.81 4.90 9.67
C LEU A 7 2.20 4.54 10.20
N VAL A 8 2.78 3.48 9.65
CA VAL A 8 4.15 3.07 9.98
C VAL A 8 5.05 3.32 8.77
N GLY A 9 5.87 4.34 8.90
CA GLY A 9 6.62 5.02 7.86
C GLY A 9 6.15 6.47 7.73
N ALA A 10 7.06 7.44 7.83
CA ALA A 10 6.75 8.88 7.74
C ALA A 10 7.64 9.60 6.72
N GLY A 11 8.23 8.85 5.78
CA GLY A 11 8.98 9.38 4.64
C GLY A 11 8.07 10.00 3.56
N THR A 12 8.64 10.30 2.40
CA THR A 12 7.92 10.97 1.30
C THR A 12 6.71 10.18 0.79
N HIS A 13 6.81 8.85 0.74
CA HIS A 13 5.69 8.01 0.34
C HIS A 13 4.47 8.12 1.29
N ALA A 14 4.71 8.39 2.57
CA ALA A 14 3.64 8.60 3.53
C ALA A 14 2.75 9.81 3.19
N ASN A 15 3.28 10.83 2.51
CA ASN A 15 2.48 11.98 2.07
C ASN A 15 1.35 11.54 1.14
N SER A 16 1.66 10.70 0.15
CA SER A 16 0.66 10.17 -0.78
C SER A 16 -0.33 9.21 -0.08
N CYS A 17 0.17 8.39 0.86
CA CYS A 17 -0.71 7.53 1.66
C CYS A 17 -1.71 8.34 2.50
N ILE A 18 -1.26 9.45 3.11
CA ILE A 18 -2.10 10.38 3.88
C ILE A 18 -3.19 10.95 2.99
N ASP A 19 -2.83 11.42 1.80
CA ASP A 19 -3.77 12.02 0.86
C ASP A 19 -4.91 11.06 0.49
N VAL A 20 -4.58 9.81 0.15
CA VAL A 20 -5.59 8.77 -0.13
C VAL A 20 -6.48 8.52 1.09
N ILE A 21 -5.91 8.39 2.30
CA ILE A 21 -6.67 8.10 3.53
C ILE A 21 -7.62 9.25 3.87
N GLU A 22 -7.15 10.50 3.71
CA GLU A 22 -7.97 11.69 3.94
C GLU A 22 -9.14 11.77 2.96
N LEU A 23 -8.87 11.46 1.67
CA LEU A 23 -9.88 11.48 0.62
C LEU A 23 -10.89 10.32 0.75
N GLU A 24 -10.45 9.13 1.12
CA GLU A 24 -11.31 7.96 1.36
C GLU A 24 -12.28 8.18 2.53
N LYS A 25 -11.92 8.98 3.52
CA LYS A 25 -12.73 9.37 4.69
C LYS A 25 -13.19 8.21 5.58
N LYS A 26 -12.70 6.99 5.40
CA LYS A 26 -13.02 5.82 6.24
C LYS A 26 -12.30 5.82 7.58
N PHE A 27 -11.09 6.37 7.60
CA PHE A 27 -10.23 6.37 8.77
C PHE A 27 -9.89 7.79 9.25
N SER A 28 -9.55 7.89 10.53
CA SER A 28 -8.90 9.06 11.13
C SER A 28 -7.48 8.69 11.50
N ILE A 29 -6.50 9.40 10.95
CA ILE A 29 -5.09 9.14 11.25
C ILE A 29 -4.81 9.55 12.69
N TYR A 30 -4.48 8.58 13.54
CA TYR A 30 -4.16 8.79 14.95
C TYR A 30 -2.74 9.31 15.15
N GLY A 31 -1.82 8.93 14.28
CA GLY A 31 -0.44 9.40 14.28
C GLY A 31 0.48 8.54 13.43
N LEU A 32 1.73 8.95 13.41
CA LEU A 32 2.79 8.37 12.58
C LEU A 32 3.88 7.75 13.45
N ILE A 33 4.42 6.63 12.97
CA ILE A 33 5.56 5.92 13.56
C ILE A 33 6.68 5.90 12.52
N ASP A 34 7.87 6.32 12.91
CA ASP A 34 9.09 6.20 12.09
C ASP A 34 10.31 6.20 13.00
N LYS A 35 11.48 5.84 12.47
CA LYS A 35 12.78 5.95 13.18
C LYS A 35 13.13 7.40 13.49
N ILE A 36 12.79 8.32 12.60
CA ILE A 36 13.07 9.75 12.65
C ILE A 36 11.74 10.53 12.69
N LYS A 37 11.70 11.60 13.48
CA LYS A 37 10.53 12.49 13.51
C LYS A 37 10.29 13.10 12.13
N PRO A 38 9.06 13.00 11.60
CA PRO A 38 8.75 13.50 10.27
C PRO A 38 8.84 15.03 10.21
N ILE A 39 9.34 15.54 9.08
CA ILE A 39 9.56 16.97 8.83
C ILE A 39 8.76 17.51 7.63
N SER A 40 8.18 16.65 6.80
CA SER A 40 7.39 17.12 5.66
C SER A 40 6.10 17.80 6.11
N LYS A 41 5.65 18.82 5.35
CA LYS A 41 4.43 19.59 5.66
C LYS A 41 3.20 18.67 5.85
N ALA A 42 3.06 17.61 5.08
CA ALA A 42 1.94 16.69 5.16
C ALA A 42 2.01 15.81 6.42
N THR A 43 3.16 15.21 6.70
CA THR A 43 3.35 14.32 7.87
C THR A 43 3.42 15.09 9.18
N ALA A 44 3.94 16.33 9.20
CA ALA A 44 4.05 17.16 10.39
C ALA A 44 2.69 17.58 11.00
N ARG A 45 1.60 17.47 10.22
CA ARG A 45 0.22 17.71 10.73
C ARG A 45 -0.26 16.65 11.72
N TYR A 46 0.39 15.50 11.75
CA TYR A 46 0.01 14.37 12.57
C TYR A 46 0.96 14.13 13.73
N LYS A 47 0.42 13.58 14.81
CA LYS A 47 1.20 13.25 16.00
C LYS A 47 2.28 12.23 15.68
N TYR A 48 3.52 12.55 16.00
CA TYR A 48 4.62 11.57 16.00
C TYR A 48 4.53 10.71 17.25
N LEU A 49 4.42 9.40 17.09
CA LEU A 49 4.20 8.44 18.14
C LEU A 49 5.51 7.72 18.59
N GLY A 50 6.63 8.10 17.99
CA GLY A 50 7.92 7.46 18.21
C GLY A 50 8.25 6.41 17.15
N ASN A 51 9.21 5.56 17.46
CA ASN A 51 9.65 4.50 16.56
C ASN A 51 8.84 3.20 16.75
N ASP A 52 9.18 2.20 15.99
CA ASP A 52 8.49 0.91 15.91
C ASP A 52 8.57 0.05 17.22
N THR A 53 9.39 0.43 18.20
CA THR A 53 9.40 -0.20 19.54
C THR A 53 8.11 0.14 20.31
N LYS A 54 7.46 1.26 19.98
CA LYS A 54 6.22 1.71 20.61
C LYS A 54 4.96 0.99 20.11
N LEU A 55 5.05 0.24 19.01
CA LEU A 55 3.90 -0.43 18.39
C LEU A 55 3.09 -1.28 19.36
N LYS A 56 3.75 -2.06 20.25
CA LYS A 56 3.06 -2.91 21.22
C LYS A 56 2.21 -2.09 22.21
N ALA A 57 2.71 -0.96 22.66
CA ALA A 57 1.97 -0.07 23.57
C ALA A 57 0.82 0.64 22.83
N ILE A 58 1.07 1.12 21.61
CA ILE A 58 0.06 1.81 20.78
C ILE A 58 -1.09 0.88 20.40
N ARG A 59 -0.82 -0.41 20.17
CA ARG A 59 -1.85 -1.42 19.86
C ARG A 59 -2.97 -1.49 20.88
N LYS A 60 -2.70 -1.13 22.14
CA LYS A 60 -3.71 -1.06 23.20
C LYS A 60 -4.75 0.04 23.00
N HIS A 61 -4.42 1.07 22.22
CA HIS A 61 -5.25 2.27 22.01
C HIS A 61 -5.79 2.37 20.57
N VAL A 62 -5.07 1.80 19.60
CA VAL A 62 -5.45 1.79 18.18
C VAL A 62 -5.22 0.41 17.61
N ASP A 63 -6.27 -0.19 17.05
CA ASP A 63 -6.22 -1.56 16.55
C ASP A 63 -5.87 -1.69 15.06
N LYS A 64 -5.79 -0.58 14.32
CA LYS A 64 -5.49 -0.57 12.88
C LYS A 64 -4.16 0.10 12.56
N ALA A 65 -3.44 -0.51 11.63
CA ALA A 65 -2.17 0.01 11.11
C ALA A 65 -2.06 -0.21 9.61
N ILE A 66 -1.33 0.68 8.94
CA ILE A 66 -0.92 0.55 7.54
C ILE A 66 0.55 0.87 7.40
N VAL A 67 1.26 0.18 6.50
CA VAL A 67 2.65 0.49 6.18
C VAL A 67 2.69 1.55 5.09
N SER A 68 3.25 2.72 5.41
CA SER A 68 3.42 3.85 4.51
C SER A 68 4.88 4.05 4.05
N ILE A 69 5.63 2.96 4.00
CA ILE A 69 6.98 2.89 3.44
C ILE A 69 6.85 2.44 1.99
N GLY A 70 7.33 3.26 1.05
CA GLY A 70 7.49 2.84 -0.35
C GLY A 70 8.79 2.06 -0.55
N PHE A 71 8.94 1.44 -1.73
CA PHE A 71 10.20 0.82 -2.14
C PHE A 71 10.34 0.87 -3.67
N ILE A 72 11.56 0.81 -4.15
CA ILE A 72 11.93 0.67 -5.56
C ILE A 72 12.83 -0.56 -5.73
N TYR A 73 13.99 -0.57 -5.11
CA TYR A 73 14.98 -1.66 -5.22
C TYR A 73 14.97 -2.62 -4.04
N ASP A 74 14.55 -2.16 -2.86
CA ASP A 74 14.59 -2.95 -1.62
C ASP A 74 13.25 -2.92 -0.89
N PHE A 75 12.57 -4.05 -0.91
CA PHE A 75 11.30 -4.28 -0.21
C PHE A 75 11.49 -4.66 1.27
N THR A 76 12.72 -4.89 1.72
CA THR A 76 13.03 -5.48 3.04
C THR A 76 12.47 -4.65 4.20
N ALA A 77 12.66 -3.34 4.15
CA ALA A 77 12.19 -2.43 5.21
C ALA A 77 10.65 -2.47 5.33
N ARG A 78 9.94 -2.41 4.20
CA ARG A 78 8.47 -2.46 4.14
C ARG A 78 7.98 -3.82 4.67
N ASN A 79 8.53 -4.91 4.18
CA ASN A 79 8.12 -6.26 4.58
C ASN A 79 8.40 -6.54 6.04
N LYS A 80 9.55 -6.10 6.58
CA LYS A 80 9.87 -6.22 8.01
C LYS A 80 8.84 -5.52 8.89
N VAL A 81 8.44 -4.31 8.51
CA VAL A 81 7.43 -3.55 9.24
C VAL A 81 6.04 -4.21 9.11
N PHE A 82 5.67 -4.65 7.91
CA PHE A 82 4.40 -5.35 7.68
C PHE A 82 4.29 -6.61 8.56
N ASN A 83 5.30 -7.46 8.54
CA ASN A 83 5.35 -8.67 9.37
C ASN A 83 5.29 -8.34 10.87
N LYS A 84 5.90 -7.23 11.29
CA LYS A 84 5.85 -6.79 12.70
C LYS A 84 4.43 -6.40 13.11
N ILE A 85 3.70 -5.63 12.31
CA ILE A 85 2.32 -5.24 12.63
C ILE A 85 1.36 -6.44 12.58
N VAL A 86 1.58 -7.39 11.65
CA VAL A 86 0.86 -8.68 11.62
C VAL A 86 1.09 -9.46 12.92
N LYS A 87 2.33 -9.65 13.32
CA LYS A 87 2.71 -10.36 14.57
C LYS A 87 2.10 -9.71 15.82
N LEU A 88 1.98 -8.40 15.82
CA LEU A 88 1.32 -7.63 16.90
C LEU A 88 -0.20 -7.63 16.80
N LYS A 89 -0.78 -8.38 15.85
CA LYS A 89 -2.23 -8.54 15.65
C LYS A 89 -2.96 -7.20 15.39
N PHE A 90 -2.34 -6.27 14.68
CA PHE A 90 -3.07 -5.15 14.12
C PHE A 90 -4.03 -5.62 13.03
N LYS A 91 -5.20 -5.00 12.93
CA LYS A 91 -6.05 -5.07 11.75
C LYS A 91 -5.40 -4.23 10.67
N ILE A 92 -5.19 -4.80 9.50
CA ILE A 92 -4.47 -4.14 8.41
C ILE A 92 -5.46 -3.96 7.25
N PRO A 93 -6.12 -2.81 7.13
CA PRO A 93 -7.07 -2.59 6.05
C PRO A 93 -6.37 -2.44 4.70
N LYS A 94 -7.07 -2.67 3.60
CA LYS A 94 -6.73 -2.11 2.31
C LYS A 94 -7.11 -0.63 2.31
N ILE A 95 -6.32 0.21 1.66
CA ILE A 95 -6.57 1.64 1.46
C ILE A 95 -6.77 1.87 -0.03
N VAL A 96 -7.88 2.47 -0.40
CA VAL A 96 -8.28 2.62 -1.80
C VAL A 96 -8.72 4.04 -2.07
N SER A 97 -8.10 4.68 -3.05
CA SER A 97 -8.54 6.00 -3.50
C SER A 97 -9.97 5.95 -4.05
N PRO A 98 -10.88 6.82 -3.60
CA PRO A 98 -12.25 6.85 -4.09
C PRO A 98 -12.38 7.31 -5.56
N ILE A 99 -11.31 7.84 -6.16
CA ILE A 99 -11.29 8.20 -7.58
C ILE A 99 -10.64 7.13 -8.46
N SER A 100 -10.48 5.92 -7.94
CA SER A 100 -10.02 4.75 -8.69
C SER A 100 -11.19 3.81 -8.97
N TYR A 101 -11.15 3.15 -10.13
CA TYR A 101 -12.11 2.12 -10.48
C TYR A 101 -11.59 0.73 -10.09
N ILE A 102 -12.41 -0.04 -9.42
CA ILE A 102 -12.11 -1.44 -9.09
C ILE A 102 -13.33 -2.29 -9.41
N SER A 103 -13.16 -3.25 -10.30
CA SER A 103 -14.20 -4.20 -10.65
C SER A 103 -14.63 -5.01 -9.41
N ASN A 104 -15.96 -5.23 -9.30
CA ASN A 104 -16.53 -6.00 -8.19
C ASN A 104 -16.03 -7.46 -8.13
N ASN A 105 -15.57 -8.00 -9.27
CA ASN A 105 -15.06 -9.38 -9.36
C ASN A 105 -13.57 -9.46 -9.02
N SER A 106 -12.94 -8.36 -8.62
CA SER A 106 -11.51 -8.33 -8.30
C SER A 106 -11.26 -8.30 -6.79
N THR A 107 -10.13 -8.85 -6.40
CA THR A 107 -9.76 -8.96 -4.98
C THR A 107 -8.48 -8.19 -4.67
N ILE A 108 -8.46 -7.53 -3.51
CA ILE A 108 -7.30 -6.78 -3.03
C ILE A 108 -7.01 -7.23 -1.61
N GLY A 109 -5.81 -7.74 -1.40
CA GLY A 109 -5.33 -8.23 -0.11
C GLY A 109 -5.10 -7.11 0.93
N PRO A 110 -5.11 -7.46 2.22
CA PRO A 110 -4.91 -6.51 3.32
C PRO A 110 -3.53 -5.84 3.24
N GLY A 111 -3.48 -4.57 3.66
CA GLY A 111 -2.27 -3.76 3.66
C GLY A 111 -1.89 -3.20 2.29
N SER A 112 -2.60 -3.56 1.24
CA SER A 112 -2.38 -2.99 -0.08
C SER A 112 -2.99 -1.61 -0.18
N ILE A 113 -2.30 -0.73 -0.92
CA ILE A 113 -2.70 0.66 -1.14
C ILE A 113 -2.89 0.87 -2.64
N ILE A 114 -4.08 1.35 -3.01
CA ILE A 114 -4.45 1.71 -4.38
C ILE A 114 -4.53 3.23 -4.44
N PHE A 115 -3.63 3.82 -5.22
CA PHE A 115 -3.54 5.27 -5.38
C PHE A 115 -4.55 5.81 -6.40
N HIS A 116 -4.48 7.12 -6.67
CA HIS A 116 -5.45 7.83 -7.49
C HIS A 116 -5.46 7.37 -8.95
N ASN A 117 -6.64 7.41 -9.57
CA ASN A 117 -6.87 7.09 -10.99
C ASN A 117 -6.36 5.71 -11.42
N VAL A 118 -6.24 4.77 -10.48
CA VAL A 118 -5.95 3.38 -10.81
C VAL A 118 -7.21 2.72 -11.38
N ILE A 119 -7.04 1.93 -12.43
CA ILE A 119 -8.09 1.10 -13.00
C ILE A 119 -7.72 -0.36 -12.78
N ILE A 120 -8.60 -1.09 -12.10
CA ILE A 120 -8.47 -2.53 -11.88
C ILE A 120 -9.69 -3.22 -12.49
N ASN A 121 -9.46 -3.91 -13.61
CA ASN A 121 -10.49 -4.57 -14.40
C ASN A 121 -10.91 -5.92 -13.79
N SER A 122 -11.75 -6.66 -14.51
CA SER A 122 -12.44 -7.84 -14.00
C SER A 122 -11.47 -8.99 -13.68
N ASN A 123 -11.78 -9.73 -12.62
CA ASN A 123 -11.08 -10.95 -12.22
C ASN A 123 -9.58 -10.75 -11.87
N VAL A 124 -9.21 -9.53 -11.45
CA VAL A 124 -7.85 -9.24 -11.00
C VAL A 124 -7.66 -9.69 -9.55
N HIS A 125 -6.52 -10.30 -9.27
CA HIS A 125 -6.12 -10.69 -7.91
C HIS A 125 -4.86 -9.94 -7.49
N ILE A 126 -4.97 -9.06 -6.48
CA ILE A 126 -3.85 -8.34 -5.87
C ILE A 126 -3.60 -8.89 -4.48
N GLY A 127 -2.37 -9.33 -4.24
CA GLY A 127 -1.92 -9.88 -2.96
C GLY A 127 -1.90 -8.87 -1.81
N THR A 128 -1.30 -9.27 -0.69
CA THR A 128 -1.17 -8.45 0.52
C THR A 128 0.01 -7.47 0.42
N ASN A 129 -0.09 -6.33 1.12
CA ASN A 129 0.99 -5.34 1.26
C ASN A 129 1.52 -4.78 -0.07
N CYS A 130 0.70 -4.80 -1.12
CA CYS A 130 1.05 -4.27 -2.44
C CYS A 130 0.89 -2.74 -2.50
N ILE A 131 1.59 -2.15 -3.45
CA ILE A 131 1.43 -0.74 -3.85
C ILE A 131 1.00 -0.75 -5.31
N ILE A 132 -0.19 -0.21 -5.61
CA ILE A 132 -0.63 0.07 -6.97
C ILE A 132 -0.70 1.59 -7.10
N ASN A 133 0.27 2.13 -7.83
CA ASN A 133 0.51 3.55 -7.80
C ASN A 133 -0.35 4.31 -8.82
N THR A 134 -0.33 5.63 -8.72
CA THR A 134 -1.18 6.56 -9.49
C THR A 134 -1.17 6.27 -10.98
N ASN A 135 -2.37 6.29 -11.60
CA ASN A 135 -2.60 6.04 -13.04
C ASN A 135 -2.18 4.64 -13.54
N ALA A 136 -1.96 3.66 -12.67
CA ALA A 136 -1.73 2.30 -13.14
C ALA A 136 -3.03 1.70 -13.70
N LEU A 137 -2.91 0.99 -14.83
CA LEU A 137 -3.98 0.22 -15.45
C LEU A 137 -3.66 -1.26 -15.31
N ILE A 138 -4.57 -2.01 -14.69
CA ILE A 138 -4.47 -3.45 -14.50
C ILE A 138 -5.64 -4.10 -15.23
N GLU A 139 -5.36 -4.78 -16.33
CA GLU A 139 -6.34 -5.43 -17.18
C GLU A 139 -6.84 -6.75 -16.55
N HIS A 140 -7.84 -7.36 -17.23
CA HIS A 140 -8.55 -8.53 -16.74
C HIS A 140 -7.63 -9.75 -16.50
N ASP A 141 -8.02 -10.62 -15.55
CA ASP A 141 -7.35 -11.89 -15.24
C ASP A 141 -5.89 -11.76 -14.77
N VAL A 142 -5.46 -10.56 -14.36
CA VAL A 142 -4.10 -10.32 -13.84
C VAL A 142 -3.97 -10.81 -12.40
N THR A 143 -2.83 -11.43 -12.10
CA THR A 143 -2.46 -11.81 -10.73
C THR A 143 -1.19 -11.07 -10.31
N ILE A 144 -1.24 -10.38 -9.17
CA ILE A 144 -0.09 -9.66 -8.57
C ILE A 144 0.21 -10.27 -7.20
N GLY A 145 1.41 -10.81 -7.06
CA GLY A 145 1.90 -11.44 -5.83
C GLY A 145 2.08 -10.45 -4.67
N ASN A 146 2.15 -10.99 -3.45
CA ASN A 146 2.30 -10.21 -2.23
C ASN A 146 3.54 -9.31 -2.26
N ASN A 147 3.46 -8.18 -1.56
CA ASN A 147 4.57 -7.23 -1.38
C ASN A 147 5.09 -6.62 -2.70
N SER A 148 4.32 -6.63 -3.77
CA SER A 148 4.76 -6.09 -5.06
C SER A 148 4.34 -4.63 -5.22
N HIS A 149 5.08 -3.89 -6.03
CA HIS A 149 4.83 -2.49 -6.31
C HIS A 149 4.72 -2.26 -7.82
N ILE A 150 3.53 -1.92 -8.26
CA ILE A 150 3.24 -1.47 -9.61
C ILE A 150 3.31 0.06 -9.61
N SER A 151 4.31 0.60 -10.28
CA SER A 151 4.62 2.03 -10.18
C SER A 151 3.72 2.89 -11.05
N THR A 152 3.92 4.20 -10.98
CA THR A 152 3.06 5.22 -11.61
C THR A 152 2.92 5.02 -13.12
N GLY A 153 1.68 5.05 -13.62
CA GLY A 153 1.38 4.99 -15.06
C GLY A 153 1.72 3.66 -15.73
N THR A 154 1.93 2.59 -14.97
CA THR A 154 2.18 1.24 -15.51
C THR A 154 0.93 0.66 -16.14
N ILE A 155 1.07 -0.01 -17.28
CA ILE A 155 0.00 -0.76 -17.95
C ILE A 155 0.34 -2.25 -17.85
N ILE A 156 -0.55 -3.02 -17.22
CA ILE A 156 -0.45 -4.47 -17.13
C ILE A 156 -1.61 -5.06 -17.94
N ASN A 157 -1.32 -5.66 -19.10
CA ASN A 157 -2.32 -6.23 -19.98
C ASN A 157 -2.87 -7.57 -19.47
N GLY A 158 -3.84 -8.13 -20.18
CA GLY A 158 -4.63 -9.27 -19.73
C GLY A 158 -3.82 -10.53 -19.43
N CYS A 159 -4.27 -11.31 -18.44
CA CYS A 159 -3.71 -12.61 -18.07
C CYS A 159 -2.24 -12.59 -17.61
N VAL A 160 -1.70 -11.41 -17.26
CA VAL A 160 -0.33 -11.28 -16.73
C VAL A 160 -0.25 -11.82 -15.30
N THR A 161 0.86 -12.49 -15.00
CA THR A 161 1.19 -12.90 -13.62
C THR A 161 2.46 -12.22 -13.17
N ILE A 162 2.40 -11.49 -12.04
CA ILE A 162 3.54 -10.86 -11.38
C ILE A 162 3.78 -11.56 -10.05
N GLY A 163 5.01 -12.01 -9.84
CA GLY A 163 5.42 -12.71 -8.63
C GLY A 163 5.49 -11.83 -7.38
N VAL A 164 5.84 -12.44 -6.25
CA VAL A 164 5.96 -11.74 -4.95
C VAL A 164 7.22 -10.85 -4.92
N ASN A 165 7.19 -9.79 -4.11
CA ASN A 165 8.33 -8.89 -3.89
C ASN A 165 8.86 -8.26 -5.19
N THR A 166 8.01 -8.00 -6.17
CA THR A 166 8.42 -7.52 -7.50
C THR A 166 8.06 -6.05 -7.67
N PHE A 167 8.98 -5.29 -8.26
CA PHE A 167 8.78 -3.88 -8.61
C PHE A 167 8.66 -3.73 -10.13
N ILE A 168 7.57 -3.15 -10.59
CA ILE A 168 7.39 -2.75 -11.99
C ILE A 168 7.54 -1.23 -12.09
N GLY A 169 8.52 -0.79 -12.87
CA GLY A 169 8.90 0.61 -13.00
C GLY A 169 7.81 1.49 -13.62
N SER A 170 7.87 2.80 -13.36
CA SER A 170 6.89 3.76 -13.87
C SER A 170 6.82 3.75 -15.40
N GLY A 171 5.61 3.80 -15.94
CA GLY A 171 5.36 3.83 -17.38
C GLY A 171 5.65 2.53 -18.12
N SER A 172 5.97 1.44 -17.42
CA SER A 172 6.16 0.13 -18.07
C SER A 172 4.85 -0.37 -18.68
N ILE A 173 4.96 -1.05 -19.82
CA ILE A 173 3.87 -1.75 -20.47
C ILE A 173 4.22 -3.24 -20.52
N ILE A 174 3.41 -4.07 -19.88
CA ILE A 174 3.56 -5.53 -19.87
C ILE A 174 2.51 -6.12 -20.79
N CYS A 175 2.96 -6.85 -21.82
CA CYS A 175 2.08 -7.49 -22.80
C CYS A 175 1.26 -8.63 -22.19
N ASP A 176 0.19 -9.01 -22.88
CA ASP A 176 -0.71 -10.08 -22.45
C ASP A 176 0.02 -11.40 -22.21
N ASN A 177 -0.46 -12.18 -21.25
CA ASN A 177 0.04 -13.52 -20.89
C ASN A 177 1.49 -13.59 -20.40
N VAL A 178 2.16 -12.47 -20.15
CA VAL A 178 3.53 -12.45 -19.62
C VAL A 178 3.55 -12.89 -18.16
N LYS A 179 4.57 -13.66 -17.81
CA LYS A 179 4.86 -14.06 -16.41
C LYS A 179 6.16 -13.43 -15.95
N ILE A 180 6.09 -12.60 -14.91
CA ILE A 180 7.24 -12.00 -14.23
C ILE A 180 7.45 -12.75 -12.92
N GLY A 181 8.69 -13.15 -12.66
CA GLY A 181 9.04 -13.95 -11.48
C GLY A 181 8.98 -13.18 -10.16
N ASN A 182 9.42 -13.85 -9.10
CA ASN A 182 9.55 -13.25 -7.78
C ASN A 182 10.84 -12.43 -7.66
N ASN A 183 10.83 -11.42 -6.78
CA ASN A 183 12.01 -10.62 -6.44
C ASN A 183 12.65 -9.92 -7.66
N CYS A 184 11.86 -9.45 -8.61
CA CYS A 184 12.29 -8.70 -9.80
C CYS A 184 12.19 -7.18 -9.57
#